data_8958cd6c7eb132c00d9abe8a64914f82
#
_entry.id   8958cd6c7eb132c00d9abe8a64914f82
#
_cell.length_a   1.000
_cell.length_b   1.000
_cell.length_c   1.000
_cell.angle_alpha   90.00
_cell.angle_beta   90.00
_cell.angle_gamma   90.00
#
_symmetry.space_group_name_H-M   'P 1'
#
loop_
_entity.id
_entity.type
_entity.pdbx_description
1 polymer ?
#
loop_
_entity_poly.entity_id
_entity_poly.type
_entity_poly.pdbx_seq_one_letter_code
_entity_poly.pdbx_strand_id
1 'polypeptide(L)'
;ARQMRLVLFAIAAPIMSVASEQDLIDAAQGMPKKLNIYNWADYINPKALTDFEKEFGIEVTYDIYDSSEIVDTKLMTGRSGYDIVVQAASFAARLAPAGIFHPVDFNKLPNWHHLDEDLVRKADEKFSNGLQGVPFFWGTTGITYNVDMIKARMPDAPLDSSALIFDPEIISKFADCGISFLDDPTSVIPLGMMYLGYPANSVDVQQLKEVEVLVKAVRPYITYFSSTKMLLDLPSEQVCIAMSWSGDYSVASSRAAEAGIDINLDYIIPKEGAGMWFDNMYIPEDAPHRENAYLFLNYMLRPEVIAASSNYIGYANANKSATHLVDSSLTADTAIYPDEKTLLRLQTTEILTPKEERKRSRTWTKIKTGL
;
A
#
# COMPACT_ATOMS: atom_id res chain seq x y z
N ALA A 1 -9.39 -67.73 -25.78
CA ALA A 1 -8.73 -66.61 -25.12
C ALA A 1 -8.90 -65.34 -25.95
N ARG A 2 -9.82 -64.45 -25.52
CA ARG A 2 -10.06 -63.12 -26.15
C ARG A 2 -9.22 -62.07 -25.37
N GLN A 3 -8.22 -61.54 -26.00
CA GLN A 3 -7.45 -60.39 -25.44
C GLN A 3 -8.31 -59.12 -25.58
N MET A 4 -8.69 -58.56 -24.45
CA MET A 4 -9.34 -57.27 -24.33
C MET A 4 -8.25 -56.17 -24.34
N ARG A 5 -8.16 -55.44 -25.43
CA ARG A 5 -7.29 -54.27 -25.52
C ARG A 5 -7.98 -53.11 -24.80
N LEU A 6 -7.40 -52.72 -23.67
CA LEU A 6 -7.70 -51.43 -23.00
C LEU A 6 -7.20 -50.30 -23.87
N VAL A 7 -8.09 -49.52 -24.43
CA VAL A 7 -7.76 -48.23 -25.06
C VAL A 7 -7.80 -47.20 -23.96
N LEU A 8 -6.65 -46.77 -23.47
CA LEU A 8 -6.52 -45.62 -22.61
C LEU A 8 -6.77 -44.33 -23.46
N PHE A 9 -7.92 -43.74 -23.28
CA PHE A 9 -8.10 -42.36 -23.73
C PHE A 9 -7.43 -41.43 -22.74
N ALA A 10 -6.25 -40.93 -23.09
CA ALA A 10 -5.65 -39.81 -22.42
C ALA A 10 -6.48 -38.56 -22.75
N ILE A 11 -7.30 -38.13 -21.81
CA ILE A 11 -7.95 -36.83 -21.87
C ILE A 11 -6.85 -35.81 -21.60
N ALA A 12 -6.29 -35.25 -22.66
CA ALA A 12 -5.42 -34.08 -22.54
C ALA A 12 -6.31 -32.92 -22.07
N ALA A 13 -6.15 -32.51 -20.82
CA ALA A 13 -6.73 -31.27 -20.37
C ALA A 13 -6.16 -30.15 -21.27
N PRO A 14 -7.02 -29.23 -21.75
CA PRO A 14 -6.52 -28.10 -22.57
C PRO A 14 -5.53 -27.31 -21.71
N ILE A 15 -4.29 -27.21 -22.17
CA ILE A 15 -3.33 -26.25 -21.63
C ILE A 15 -3.92 -24.89 -21.99
N MET A 16 -4.51 -24.20 -21.02
CA MET A 16 -4.95 -22.81 -21.22
C MET A 16 -3.68 -21.99 -21.51
N SER A 17 -3.52 -21.59 -22.75
CA SER A 17 -2.41 -20.72 -23.16
C SER A 17 -2.65 -19.33 -22.61
N VAL A 18 -1.61 -18.71 -22.03
CA VAL A 18 -1.65 -17.30 -21.64
C VAL A 18 -1.81 -16.45 -22.91
N ALA A 19 -2.70 -15.44 -22.88
CA ALA A 19 -2.88 -14.50 -23.96
C ALA A 19 -1.58 -13.75 -24.30
N SER A 20 -1.43 -13.32 -25.55
CA SER A 20 -0.37 -12.41 -25.96
C SER A 20 -0.81 -10.94 -25.76
N GLU A 21 0.14 -10.00 -25.81
CA GLU A 21 -0.21 -8.59 -25.83
C GLU A 21 -1.05 -8.21 -27.05
N GLN A 22 -0.80 -8.84 -28.21
CA GLN A 22 -1.61 -8.64 -29.39
C GLN A 22 -3.07 -9.08 -29.19
N ASP A 23 -3.30 -10.16 -28.45
CA ASP A 23 -4.68 -10.58 -28.11
C ASP A 23 -5.40 -9.51 -27.29
N LEU A 24 -4.70 -8.82 -26.36
CA LEU A 24 -5.26 -7.70 -25.60
C LEU A 24 -5.58 -6.50 -26.50
N ILE A 25 -4.69 -6.18 -27.43
CA ILE A 25 -4.89 -5.10 -28.40
C ILE A 25 -6.11 -5.40 -29.28
N ASP A 26 -6.21 -6.62 -29.78
CA ASP A 26 -7.32 -7.06 -30.63
C ASP A 26 -8.66 -7.02 -29.88
N ALA A 27 -8.68 -7.46 -28.63
CA ALA A 27 -9.88 -7.41 -27.76
C ALA A 27 -10.34 -5.98 -27.48
N ALA A 28 -9.43 -5.03 -27.43
CA ALA A 28 -9.73 -3.61 -27.22
C ALA A 28 -10.15 -2.88 -28.50
N GLN A 29 -10.01 -3.50 -29.68
CA GLN A 29 -10.47 -2.91 -30.94
C GLN A 29 -11.98 -2.72 -30.93
N GLY A 30 -12.44 -1.55 -31.37
CA GLY A 30 -13.86 -1.19 -31.36
C GLY A 30 -14.39 -0.66 -30.03
N MET A 31 -13.61 -0.75 -28.96
CA MET A 31 -13.91 -0.07 -27.69
C MET A 31 -13.56 1.42 -27.79
N PRO A 32 -14.33 2.33 -27.15
CA PRO A 32 -13.93 3.73 -27.05
C PRO A 32 -12.50 3.86 -26.56
N LYS A 33 -11.69 4.74 -27.15
CA LYS A 33 -10.27 4.95 -26.81
C LYS A 33 -10.15 5.80 -25.53
N LYS A 34 -10.70 5.31 -24.45
CA LYS A 34 -10.71 5.96 -23.12
C LYS A 34 -10.36 4.98 -22.04
N LEU A 35 -9.73 5.49 -20.97
CA LEU A 35 -9.45 4.74 -19.75
C LEU A 35 -9.56 5.70 -18.55
N ASN A 36 -10.39 5.33 -17.59
CA ASN A 36 -10.63 6.13 -16.39
C ASN A 36 -10.00 5.44 -15.20
N ILE A 37 -9.02 6.09 -14.56
CA ILE A 37 -8.25 5.56 -13.44
C ILE A 37 -8.53 6.38 -12.19
N TYR A 38 -8.72 5.69 -11.06
CA TYR A 38 -8.85 6.29 -9.73
C TYR A 38 -7.74 5.76 -8.82
N ASN A 39 -6.87 6.65 -8.35
CA ASN A 39 -5.69 6.27 -7.58
C ASN A 39 -5.42 7.27 -6.44
N TRP A 40 -4.58 6.87 -5.51
CA TRP A 40 -4.02 7.76 -4.51
C TRP A 40 -3.28 8.94 -5.16
N ALA A 41 -3.28 10.09 -4.49
CA ALA A 41 -2.45 11.21 -4.89
C ALA A 41 -0.96 10.81 -4.92
N ASP A 42 -0.20 11.28 -5.91
CA ASP A 42 1.24 11.08 -6.04
C ASP A 42 1.69 9.59 -5.99
N TYR A 43 0.93 8.69 -6.63
CA TYR A 43 1.14 7.25 -6.48
C TYR A 43 1.38 6.51 -7.82
N ILE A 44 1.84 7.23 -8.82
CA ILE A 44 2.33 6.70 -10.09
C ILE A 44 3.27 7.71 -10.74
N ASN A 45 4.22 7.26 -11.55
CA ASN A 45 4.97 8.14 -12.41
C ASN A 45 4.05 8.70 -13.51
N PRO A 46 3.84 10.03 -13.60
CA PRO A 46 2.98 10.62 -14.63
C PRO A 46 3.39 10.27 -16.06
N LYS A 47 4.68 10.04 -16.28
CA LYS A 47 5.19 9.61 -17.59
C LYS A 47 4.66 8.25 -18.01
N ALA A 48 4.37 7.34 -17.06
CA ALA A 48 3.75 6.06 -17.38
C ALA A 48 2.39 6.24 -18.06
N LEU A 49 1.60 7.23 -17.62
CA LEU A 49 0.29 7.52 -18.22
C LEU A 49 0.42 8.09 -19.63
N THR A 50 1.31 9.06 -19.82
CA THR A 50 1.51 9.69 -21.15
C THR A 50 2.13 8.73 -22.16
N ASP A 51 3.04 7.87 -21.73
CA ASP A 51 3.63 6.84 -22.59
C ASP A 51 2.59 5.77 -22.99
N PHE A 52 1.70 5.38 -22.07
CA PHE A 52 0.59 4.50 -22.36
C PHE A 52 -0.36 5.09 -23.42
N GLU A 53 -0.72 6.37 -23.25
CA GLU A 53 -1.57 7.08 -24.22
C GLU A 53 -0.94 7.09 -25.62
N LYS A 54 0.37 7.35 -25.71
CA LYS A 54 1.10 7.37 -26.99
C LYS A 54 1.16 6.00 -27.64
N GLU A 55 1.42 4.96 -26.86
CA GLU A 55 1.60 3.61 -27.38
C GLU A 55 0.28 3.00 -27.88
N PHE A 56 -0.81 3.16 -27.12
CA PHE A 56 -2.08 2.50 -27.40
C PHE A 56 -3.14 3.42 -28.01
N GLY A 57 -2.89 4.72 -28.08
CA GLY A 57 -3.87 5.68 -28.60
C GLY A 57 -5.13 5.79 -27.73
N ILE A 58 -5.00 5.51 -26.43
CA ILE A 58 -6.09 5.56 -25.45
C ILE A 58 -5.91 6.79 -24.57
N GLU A 59 -6.92 7.66 -24.51
CA GLU A 59 -6.93 8.84 -23.63
C GLU A 59 -7.19 8.40 -22.19
N VAL A 60 -6.32 8.83 -21.27
CA VAL A 60 -6.42 8.51 -19.85
C VAL A 60 -7.01 9.69 -19.07
N THR A 61 -8.12 9.44 -18.39
CA THR A 61 -8.63 10.33 -17.32
C THR A 61 -8.14 9.78 -15.98
N TYR A 62 -7.36 10.58 -15.27
CA TYR A 62 -6.72 10.17 -14.02
C TYR A 62 -7.21 11.04 -12.87
N ASP A 63 -8.02 10.43 -12.00
CA ASP A 63 -8.55 11.09 -10.80
C ASP A 63 -7.83 10.56 -9.57
N ILE A 64 -7.69 11.42 -8.57
CA ILE A 64 -6.99 11.10 -7.33
C ILE A 64 -7.92 11.16 -6.12
N TYR A 65 -7.53 10.43 -5.07
CA TYR A 65 -8.18 10.46 -3.77
C TYR A 65 -7.12 10.42 -2.65
N ASP A 66 -7.53 10.75 -1.45
CA ASP A 66 -6.71 10.82 -0.25
C ASP A 66 -7.26 9.99 0.94
N SER A 67 -8.37 9.28 0.72
CA SER A 67 -9.06 8.50 1.76
C SER A 67 -9.70 7.24 1.19
N SER A 68 -9.44 6.09 1.83
CA SER A 68 -10.05 4.81 1.46
C SER A 68 -11.57 4.83 1.60
N GLU A 69 -12.11 5.56 2.55
CA GLU A 69 -13.56 5.67 2.79
C GLU A 69 -14.28 6.34 1.62
N ILE A 70 -13.66 7.33 0.98
CA ILE A 70 -14.19 7.99 -0.22
C ILE A 70 -14.29 6.99 -1.36
N VAL A 71 -13.26 6.19 -1.56
CA VAL A 71 -13.23 5.14 -2.59
C VAL A 71 -14.29 4.09 -2.33
N ASP A 72 -14.37 3.59 -1.12
CA ASP A 72 -15.37 2.59 -0.71
C ASP A 72 -16.79 3.09 -1.00
N THR A 73 -17.12 4.29 -0.59
CA THR A 73 -18.43 4.91 -0.83
C THR A 73 -18.74 5.00 -2.32
N LYS A 74 -17.77 5.44 -3.11
CA LYS A 74 -17.94 5.60 -4.56
C LYS A 74 -18.16 4.24 -5.26
N LEU A 75 -17.39 3.22 -4.89
CA LEU A 75 -17.52 1.88 -5.45
C LEU A 75 -18.82 1.19 -5.02
N MET A 76 -19.23 1.34 -3.76
CA MET A 76 -20.48 0.75 -3.24
C MET A 76 -21.72 1.37 -3.88
N THR A 77 -21.68 2.63 -4.22
CA THR A 77 -22.78 3.31 -4.93
C THR A 77 -22.98 2.75 -6.34
N GLY A 78 -21.93 2.16 -6.93
CA GLY A 78 -21.93 1.65 -8.29
C GLY A 78 -21.89 2.76 -9.35
N ARG A 79 -21.71 2.36 -10.61
CA ARG A 79 -21.60 3.27 -11.77
C ARG A 79 -20.58 4.38 -11.54
N SER A 80 -19.43 4.03 -10.95
CA SER A 80 -18.38 4.99 -10.68
C SER A 80 -17.79 5.61 -11.95
N GLY A 81 -17.89 4.90 -13.08
CA GLY A 81 -17.30 5.28 -14.35
C GLY A 81 -15.81 4.96 -14.46
N TYR A 82 -15.20 4.40 -13.43
CA TYR A 82 -13.81 4.01 -13.44
C TYR A 82 -13.60 2.63 -14.06
N ASP A 83 -12.47 2.50 -14.75
CA ASP A 83 -12.00 1.25 -15.35
C ASP A 83 -10.97 0.57 -14.46
N ILE A 84 -10.17 1.37 -13.76
CA ILE A 84 -9.18 0.90 -12.80
C ILE A 84 -9.28 1.73 -11.53
N VAL A 85 -9.27 1.03 -10.40
CA VAL A 85 -9.17 1.63 -9.06
C VAL A 85 -8.00 0.99 -8.34
N VAL A 86 -7.10 1.82 -7.81
CA VAL A 86 -6.03 1.36 -6.91
C VAL A 86 -6.56 1.46 -5.48
N GLN A 87 -6.45 0.39 -4.73
CA GLN A 87 -6.94 0.35 -3.34
C GLN A 87 -6.14 -0.64 -2.50
N ALA A 88 -6.06 -0.38 -1.20
CA ALA A 88 -5.47 -1.30 -0.25
C ALA A 88 -6.20 -2.66 -0.28
N ALA A 89 -5.44 -3.74 -0.29
CA ALA A 89 -5.98 -5.10 -0.38
C ALA A 89 -7.00 -5.41 0.71
N SER A 90 -6.78 -4.93 1.94
CA SER A 90 -7.69 -5.12 3.06
C SER A 90 -9.07 -4.45 2.85
N PHE A 91 -9.09 -3.26 2.28
CA PHE A 91 -10.35 -2.57 1.95
C PHE A 91 -11.07 -3.25 0.78
N ALA A 92 -10.35 -3.57 -0.29
CA ALA A 92 -10.90 -4.25 -1.45
C ALA A 92 -11.45 -5.65 -1.10
N ALA A 93 -10.75 -6.40 -0.25
CA ALA A 93 -11.20 -7.72 0.19
C ALA A 93 -12.53 -7.67 0.97
N ARG A 94 -12.80 -6.57 1.67
CA ARG A 94 -14.09 -6.34 2.33
C ARG A 94 -15.23 -6.10 1.33
N LEU A 95 -14.95 -5.43 0.22
CA LEU A 95 -15.93 -5.12 -0.83
C LEU A 95 -16.13 -6.27 -1.84
N ALA A 96 -15.14 -7.11 -2.04
CA ALA A 96 -15.14 -8.17 -3.05
C ALA A 96 -16.35 -9.14 -2.95
N PRO A 97 -16.80 -9.57 -1.75
CA PRO A 97 -17.98 -10.45 -1.63
C PRO A 97 -19.28 -9.85 -2.17
N ALA A 98 -19.37 -8.52 -2.25
CA ALA A 98 -20.53 -7.83 -2.82
C ALA A 98 -20.52 -7.75 -4.36
N GLY A 99 -19.52 -8.36 -5.03
CA GLY A 99 -19.41 -8.35 -6.49
C GLY A 99 -18.99 -7.01 -7.08
N ILE A 100 -18.33 -6.16 -6.29
CA ILE A 100 -17.91 -4.81 -6.69
C ILE A 100 -16.82 -4.86 -7.77
N PHE A 101 -15.95 -5.88 -7.73
CA PHE A 101 -14.82 -6.01 -8.64
C PHE A 101 -15.06 -7.14 -9.65
N HIS A 102 -14.63 -6.89 -10.89
CA HIS A 102 -14.43 -7.93 -11.87
C HIS A 102 -13.15 -8.70 -11.48
N PRO A 103 -13.24 -10.01 -11.17
CA PRO A 103 -12.05 -10.80 -10.88
C PRO A 103 -11.11 -10.80 -12.10
N VAL A 104 -9.88 -10.33 -11.92
CA VAL A 104 -8.93 -10.27 -13.02
C VAL A 104 -8.57 -11.67 -13.48
N ASP A 105 -8.72 -11.94 -14.77
CA ASP A 105 -8.25 -13.17 -15.39
C ASP A 105 -6.76 -13.08 -15.70
N PHE A 106 -5.93 -13.73 -14.90
CA PHE A 106 -4.48 -13.69 -15.02
C PHE A 106 -3.97 -14.31 -16.33
N ASN A 107 -4.75 -15.21 -16.94
CA ASN A 107 -4.41 -15.77 -18.25
C ASN A 107 -4.51 -14.75 -19.38
N LYS A 108 -5.18 -13.63 -19.16
CA LYS A 108 -5.20 -12.48 -20.06
C LYS A 108 -4.00 -11.54 -19.90
N LEU A 109 -3.13 -11.78 -18.92
CA LEU A 109 -2.01 -10.90 -18.60
C LEU A 109 -0.67 -11.59 -18.91
N PRO A 110 -0.11 -11.46 -20.12
CA PRO A 110 1.15 -12.10 -20.48
C PRO A 110 2.33 -11.70 -19.58
N ASN A 111 2.29 -10.50 -18.97
CA ASN A 111 3.33 -10.02 -18.06
C ASN A 111 3.12 -10.42 -16.59
N TRP A 112 2.09 -11.19 -16.26
CA TRP A 112 1.82 -11.66 -14.90
C TRP A 112 3.00 -12.41 -14.27
N HIS A 113 3.77 -13.15 -15.08
CA HIS A 113 4.93 -13.95 -14.63
C HIS A 113 6.07 -13.12 -14.04
N HIS A 114 6.08 -11.79 -14.24
CA HIS A 114 7.07 -10.90 -13.63
C HIS A 114 6.82 -10.65 -12.14
N LEU A 115 5.61 -10.90 -11.64
CA LEU A 115 5.27 -10.69 -10.23
C LEU A 115 6.00 -11.66 -9.31
N ASP A 116 6.32 -11.19 -8.12
CA ASP A 116 6.85 -12.00 -7.03
C ASP A 116 5.76 -12.92 -6.48
N GLU A 117 5.97 -14.23 -6.59
CA GLU A 117 4.97 -15.24 -6.21
C GLU A 117 4.65 -15.23 -4.71
N ASP A 118 5.63 -14.90 -3.86
CA ASP A 118 5.42 -14.80 -2.41
C ASP A 118 4.58 -13.57 -2.05
N LEU A 119 4.80 -12.45 -2.71
CA LEU A 119 3.98 -11.25 -2.53
C LEU A 119 2.56 -11.45 -3.08
N VAL A 120 2.42 -12.10 -4.22
CA VAL A 120 1.11 -12.48 -4.78
C VAL A 120 0.34 -13.35 -3.79
N ARG A 121 0.98 -14.38 -3.23
CA ARG A 121 0.35 -15.26 -2.25
C ARG A 121 -0.11 -14.51 -1.00
N LYS A 122 0.73 -13.64 -0.45
CA LYS A 122 0.39 -12.81 0.72
C LYS A 122 -0.79 -11.87 0.43
N ALA A 123 -0.83 -11.28 -0.75
CA ALA A 123 -1.95 -10.45 -1.18
C ALA A 123 -3.23 -11.28 -1.38
N ASP A 124 -3.11 -12.49 -1.93
CA ASP A 124 -4.22 -13.43 -2.18
C ASP A 124 -4.90 -13.91 -0.88
N GLU A 125 -4.12 -14.14 0.18
CA GLU A 125 -4.62 -14.61 1.48
C GLU A 125 -5.72 -13.72 2.07
N LYS A 126 -5.83 -12.48 1.62
CA LYS A 126 -6.87 -11.53 2.07
C LYS A 126 -8.24 -11.78 1.42
N PHE A 127 -8.31 -12.55 0.36
CA PHE A 127 -9.53 -12.77 -0.41
C PHE A 127 -10.03 -14.20 -0.27
N SER A 128 -11.27 -14.37 0.20
CA SER A 128 -11.90 -15.70 0.34
C SER A 128 -12.11 -16.41 -1.00
N ASN A 129 -12.23 -15.67 -2.09
CA ASN A 129 -12.48 -16.16 -3.45
C ASN A 129 -11.26 -15.96 -4.38
N GLY A 130 -10.07 -15.82 -3.81
CA GLY A 130 -8.86 -15.53 -4.56
C GLY A 130 -8.65 -14.06 -4.87
N LEU A 131 -7.44 -13.73 -5.30
CA LEU A 131 -7.03 -12.37 -5.62
C LEU A 131 -7.88 -11.80 -6.76
N GLN A 132 -8.50 -10.64 -6.50
CA GLN A 132 -9.41 -9.99 -7.44
C GLN A 132 -8.71 -8.98 -8.36
N GLY A 133 -7.51 -8.56 -8.01
CA GLY A 133 -6.76 -7.51 -8.71
C GLY A 133 -5.30 -7.87 -8.96
N VAL A 134 -4.51 -6.88 -9.36
CA VAL A 134 -3.08 -7.01 -9.67
C VAL A 134 -2.26 -6.29 -8.60
N PRO A 135 -1.34 -6.98 -7.90
CA PRO A 135 -0.42 -6.32 -6.97
C PRO A 135 0.35 -5.18 -7.64
N PHE A 136 0.44 -4.05 -6.95
CA PHE A 136 1.03 -2.83 -7.46
C PHE A 136 2.23 -2.42 -6.60
N PHE A 137 1.99 -1.69 -5.52
CA PHE A 137 3.00 -1.33 -4.53
C PHE A 137 2.70 -1.93 -3.17
N TRP A 138 3.72 -1.99 -2.34
CA TRP A 138 3.59 -2.43 -0.96
C TRP A 138 4.53 -1.64 -0.06
N GLY A 139 4.29 -1.68 1.22
CA GLY A 139 5.12 -0.98 2.19
C GLY A 139 4.77 -1.33 3.61
N THR A 140 5.37 -0.55 4.52
CA THR A 140 5.19 -0.69 5.97
C THR A 140 4.72 0.61 6.58
N THR A 141 4.12 0.52 7.76
CA THR A 141 3.86 1.65 8.64
C THR A 141 4.94 1.71 9.70
N GLY A 142 5.57 2.85 9.84
CA GLY A 142 6.66 3.04 10.80
C GLY A 142 6.85 4.50 11.18
N ILE A 143 8.10 4.89 11.40
CA ILE A 143 8.44 6.20 11.94
C ILE A 143 9.56 6.83 11.12
N THR A 144 9.31 7.98 10.51
CA THR A 144 10.34 8.82 9.90
C THR A 144 10.83 9.84 10.92
N TYR A 145 12.11 10.07 11.00
CA TYR A 145 12.69 11.03 11.94
C TYR A 145 13.89 11.78 11.34
N ASN A 146 14.10 13.00 11.84
CA ASN A 146 15.26 13.81 11.53
C ASN A 146 16.40 13.40 12.47
N VAL A 147 17.43 12.77 11.91
CA VAL A 147 18.55 12.18 12.68
C VAL A 147 19.23 13.19 13.56
N ASP A 148 19.57 14.37 13.02
CA ASP A 148 20.33 15.39 13.75
C ASP A 148 19.49 16.06 14.85
N MET A 149 18.22 16.33 14.58
CA MET A 149 17.31 16.91 15.57
C MET A 149 17.04 15.95 16.75
N ILE A 150 16.96 14.65 16.47
CA ILE A 150 16.79 13.62 17.52
C ILE A 150 18.07 13.53 18.35
N LYS A 151 19.22 13.39 17.72
CA LYS A 151 20.53 13.31 18.43
C LYS A 151 20.81 14.52 19.30
N ALA A 152 20.44 15.71 18.84
CA ALA A 152 20.62 16.95 19.58
C ALA A 152 19.83 16.98 20.91
N ARG A 153 18.66 16.28 20.96
CA ARG A 153 17.78 16.26 22.13
C ARG A 153 17.95 15.02 22.99
N MET A 154 18.21 13.88 22.38
CA MET A 154 18.37 12.59 23.04
C MET A 154 19.35 11.70 22.26
N PRO A 155 20.67 11.79 22.55
CA PRO A 155 21.68 10.99 21.82
C PRO A 155 21.47 9.47 21.91
N ASP A 156 20.82 8.99 22.97
CA ASP A 156 20.51 7.60 23.24
C ASP A 156 19.05 7.24 22.97
N ALA A 157 18.37 7.98 22.09
CA ALA A 157 16.98 7.69 21.71
C ALA A 157 16.83 6.27 21.13
N PRO A 158 15.70 5.58 21.42
CA PRO A 158 15.47 4.22 20.94
C PRO A 158 15.04 4.22 19.48
N LEU A 159 16.02 4.27 18.56
CA LEU A 159 15.81 4.38 17.11
C LEU A 159 15.49 3.03 16.43
N ASP A 160 15.15 2.02 17.20
CA ASP A 160 14.70 0.70 16.74
C ASP A 160 13.30 0.32 17.29
N SER A 161 12.64 1.25 17.98
CA SER A 161 11.46 0.96 18.76
C SER A 161 10.36 2.01 18.59
N SER A 162 9.11 1.56 18.67
CA SER A 162 7.93 2.42 18.80
C SER A 162 7.91 3.20 20.13
N ALA A 163 8.77 2.89 21.08
CA ALA A 163 8.92 3.68 22.32
C ALA A 163 9.25 5.15 22.02
N LEU A 164 9.90 5.44 20.89
CA LEU A 164 10.19 6.81 20.45
C LEU A 164 8.91 7.68 20.39
N ILE A 165 7.76 7.10 20.06
CA ILE A 165 6.48 7.82 19.94
C ILE A 165 5.43 7.42 20.96
N PHE A 166 5.57 6.29 21.66
CA PHE A 166 4.57 5.81 22.60
C PHE A 166 4.99 5.91 24.06
N ASP A 167 6.25 6.16 24.36
CA ASP A 167 6.68 6.40 25.74
C ASP A 167 6.63 7.91 26.05
N PRO A 168 5.78 8.35 27.01
CA PRO A 168 5.63 9.77 27.34
C PRO A 168 6.93 10.44 27.78
N GLU A 169 7.81 9.73 28.48
CA GLU A 169 9.10 10.27 28.93
C GLU A 169 10.06 10.52 27.77
N ILE A 170 9.93 9.74 26.71
CA ILE A 170 10.78 9.87 25.51
C ILE A 170 10.19 10.93 24.57
N ILE A 171 8.94 10.78 24.15
CA ILE A 171 8.32 11.68 23.17
C ILE A 171 8.27 13.13 23.65
N SER A 172 8.12 13.37 24.94
CA SER A 172 8.10 14.72 25.53
C SER A 172 9.34 15.54 25.20
N LYS A 173 10.48 14.89 25.00
CA LYS A 173 11.77 15.54 24.65
C LYS A 173 11.79 16.11 23.24
N PHE A 174 10.85 15.73 22.40
CA PHE A 174 10.76 16.13 21.00
C PHE A 174 9.55 17.04 20.70
N ALA A 175 8.78 17.40 21.71
CA ALA A 175 7.61 18.25 21.53
C ALA A 175 7.91 19.59 20.89
N ASP A 176 9.10 20.16 21.16
CA ASP A 176 9.54 21.45 20.62
C ASP A 176 9.90 21.39 19.14
N CYS A 177 10.30 20.24 18.62
CA CYS A 177 10.62 20.10 17.20
C CYS A 177 9.47 19.53 16.35
N GLY A 178 8.35 19.18 16.94
CA GLY A 178 7.12 18.76 16.25
C GLY A 178 7.05 17.25 15.99
N ILE A 179 5.86 16.70 16.26
CA ILE A 179 5.58 15.28 16.11
C ILE A 179 4.23 15.13 15.41
N SER A 180 4.18 14.33 14.35
CA SER A 180 2.92 14.00 13.67
C SER A 180 2.60 12.52 13.73
N PHE A 181 1.32 12.22 13.85
CA PHE A 181 0.77 10.87 13.68
C PHE A 181 -0.08 10.84 12.42
N LEU A 182 -0.16 9.67 11.79
CA LEU A 182 -1.08 9.45 10.69
C LEU A 182 -2.54 9.64 11.14
N ASP A 183 -3.35 10.23 10.31
CA ASP A 183 -4.81 10.31 10.52
C ASP A 183 -5.48 9.05 9.95
N ASP A 184 -5.07 7.91 10.48
CA ASP A 184 -5.50 6.60 9.99
C ASP A 184 -5.56 5.57 11.13
N PRO A 185 -6.76 5.15 11.54
CA PRO A 185 -6.93 4.16 12.60
C PRO A 185 -6.34 2.79 12.23
N THR A 186 -6.26 2.46 10.95
CA THR A 186 -5.71 1.18 10.47
C THR A 186 -4.18 1.13 10.53
N SER A 187 -3.55 2.27 10.72
CA SER A 187 -2.10 2.40 10.93
C SER A 187 -1.75 2.62 12.41
N VAL A 188 -2.40 3.56 13.06
CA VAL A 188 -2.05 3.98 14.43
C VAL A 188 -2.41 2.90 15.46
N ILE A 189 -3.61 2.35 15.41
CA ILE A 189 -4.06 1.35 16.40
C ILE A 189 -3.25 0.06 16.31
N PRO A 190 -3.02 -0.54 15.14
CA PRO A 190 -2.16 -1.71 15.02
C PRO A 190 -0.73 -1.50 15.53
N LEU A 191 -0.13 -0.34 15.26
CA LEU A 191 1.22 -0.04 15.74
C LEU A 191 1.26 0.03 17.28
N GLY A 192 0.27 0.65 17.89
CA GLY A 192 0.09 0.67 19.34
C GLY A 192 -0.14 -0.72 19.94
N MET A 193 -0.95 -1.56 19.28
CA MET A 193 -1.17 -2.95 19.67
C MET A 193 0.15 -3.72 19.74
N MET A 194 0.95 -3.65 18.68
CA MET A 194 2.22 -4.35 18.60
C MET A 194 3.23 -3.83 19.64
N TYR A 195 3.25 -2.53 19.90
CA TYR A 195 4.07 -1.95 20.96
C TYR A 195 3.71 -2.52 22.34
N LEU A 196 2.43 -2.78 22.61
CA LEU A 196 1.95 -3.40 23.85
C LEU A 196 2.11 -4.94 23.87
N GLY A 197 2.58 -5.54 22.79
CA GLY A 197 2.76 -6.99 22.66
C GLY A 197 1.49 -7.75 22.28
N TYR A 198 0.49 -7.06 21.75
CA TYR A 198 -0.76 -7.65 21.27
C TYR A 198 -0.74 -7.90 19.76
N PRO A 199 -1.61 -8.79 19.23
CA PRO A 199 -1.79 -8.93 17.80
C PRO A 199 -2.22 -7.59 17.17
N ALA A 200 -1.65 -7.25 16.02
CA ALA A 200 -1.90 -5.98 15.33
C ALA A 200 -3.37 -5.69 15.08
N ASN A 201 -4.13 -6.72 14.72
CA ASN A 201 -5.54 -6.61 14.32
C ASN A 201 -6.52 -6.95 15.46
N SER A 202 -6.07 -6.96 16.71
CA SER A 202 -6.94 -7.24 17.85
C SER A 202 -8.05 -6.20 17.96
N VAL A 203 -9.25 -6.69 18.24
CA VAL A 203 -10.44 -5.89 18.60
C VAL A 203 -10.97 -6.28 19.98
N ASP A 204 -10.15 -6.92 20.78
CA ASP A 204 -10.43 -7.15 22.18
C ASP A 204 -10.66 -5.82 22.90
N VAL A 205 -11.75 -5.71 23.64
CA VAL A 205 -12.19 -4.45 24.25
C VAL A 205 -11.14 -3.90 25.23
N GLN A 206 -10.53 -4.78 26.02
CA GLN A 206 -9.52 -4.38 26.99
C GLN A 206 -8.23 -3.92 26.30
N GLN A 207 -7.79 -4.64 25.27
CA GLN A 207 -6.59 -4.28 24.50
C GLN A 207 -6.80 -2.97 23.75
N LEU A 208 -7.97 -2.74 23.15
CA LEU A 208 -8.33 -1.45 22.54
C LEU A 208 -8.32 -0.32 23.56
N LYS A 209 -8.79 -0.58 24.79
CA LYS A 209 -8.72 0.41 25.88
C LYS A 209 -7.28 0.74 26.27
N GLU A 210 -6.42 -0.24 26.29
CA GLU A 210 -4.99 -0.03 26.59
C GLU A 210 -4.30 0.81 25.50
N VAL A 211 -4.63 0.59 24.23
CA VAL A 211 -4.15 1.44 23.12
C VAL A 211 -4.68 2.87 23.24
N GLU A 212 -5.96 3.02 23.58
CA GLU A 212 -6.55 4.35 23.84
C GLU A 212 -5.77 5.10 24.94
N VAL A 213 -5.51 4.45 26.07
CA VAL A 213 -4.72 5.02 27.17
C VAL A 213 -3.30 5.35 26.71
N LEU A 214 -2.66 4.44 25.98
CA LEU A 214 -1.31 4.63 25.44
C LEU A 214 -1.20 5.90 24.61
N VAL A 215 -2.08 6.07 23.64
CA VAL A 215 -2.03 7.21 22.72
C VAL A 215 -2.47 8.51 23.41
N LYS A 216 -3.46 8.46 24.29
CA LYS A 216 -3.88 9.63 25.09
C LYS A 216 -2.74 10.16 25.98
N ALA A 217 -1.89 9.28 26.52
CA ALA A 217 -0.76 9.69 27.33
C ALA A 217 0.30 10.49 26.55
N VAL A 218 0.44 10.25 25.26
CA VAL A 218 1.39 10.96 24.39
C VAL A 218 0.73 12.07 23.57
N ARG A 219 -0.59 12.12 23.52
CA ARG A 219 -1.35 13.11 22.74
C ARG A 219 -0.95 14.56 22.99
N PRO A 220 -0.66 15.01 24.25
CA PRO A 220 -0.23 16.39 24.51
C PRO A 220 1.05 16.79 23.73
N TYR A 221 1.85 15.84 23.32
CA TYR A 221 3.12 16.05 22.60
C TYR A 221 2.96 15.94 21.08
N ILE A 222 1.79 15.47 20.58
CA ILE A 222 1.50 15.34 19.17
C ILE A 222 1.06 16.69 18.62
N THR A 223 1.77 17.20 17.61
CA THR A 223 1.47 18.48 16.98
C THR A 223 0.18 18.42 16.17
N TYR A 224 0.01 17.35 15.39
CA TYR A 224 -1.21 17.10 14.60
C TYR A 224 -1.30 15.64 14.14
N PHE A 225 -2.51 15.26 13.74
CA PHE A 225 -2.79 14.03 12.99
C PHE A 225 -2.99 14.40 11.52
N SER A 226 -2.19 13.86 10.63
CA SER A 226 -2.31 14.04 9.17
C SER A 226 -1.58 12.92 8.44
N SER A 227 -2.14 12.45 7.34
CA SER A 227 -1.53 11.43 6.48
C SER A 227 -0.73 12.02 5.31
N THR A 228 -0.65 13.35 5.18
CA THR A 228 0.02 14.02 4.05
C THR A 228 0.91 15.18 4.45
N LYS A 229 0.56 15.90 5.51
CA LYS A 229 1.24 17.15 5.89
C LYS A 229 2.73 16.95 6.24
N MET A 230 3.10 15.77 6.76
CA MET A 230 4.50 15.46 7.10
C MET A 230 5.42 15.48 5.85
N LEU A 231 4.90 15.30 4.65
CA LEU A 231 5.67 15.37 3.41
C LEU A 231 6.26 16.76 3.15
N LEU A 232 5.62 17.80 3.68
CA LEU A 232 6.10 19.18 3.65
C LEU A 232 6.87 19.54 4.92
N ASP A 233 6.38 19.10 6.06
CA ASP A 233 6.87 19.52 7.36
C ASP A 233 8.17 18.82 7.80
N LEU A 234 8.44 17.60 7.34
CA LEU A 234 9.73 16.94 7.54
C LEU A 234 10.87 17.66 6.78
N PRO A 235 10.74 17.94 5.46
CA PRO A 235 11.77 18.69 4.75
C PRO A 235 12.00 20.10 5.28
N SER A 236 10.96 20.77 5.75
CA SER A 236 11.04 22.15 6.28
C SER A 236 11.38 22.22 7.77
N GLU A 237 11.67 21.08 8.40
CA GLU A 237 12.01 20.98 9.83
C GLU A 237 10.93 21.48 10.80
N GLN A 238 9.67 21.52 10.37
CA GLN A 238 8.51 21.83 11.23
C GLN A 238 8.08 20.62 12.06
N VAL A 239 8.48 19.42 11.65
CA VAL A 239 8.27 18.16 12.34
C VAL A 239 9.59 17.38 12.30
N CYS A 240 10.01 16.85 13.45
CA CYS A 240 11.23 16.04 13.58
C CYS A 240 10.95 14.54 13.67
N ILE A 241 9.72 14.16 14.01
CA ILE A 241 9.25 12.76 14.09
C ILE A 241 7.87 12.70 13.45
N ALA A 242 7.68 11.72 12.55
CA ALA A 242 6.38 11.45 11.94
C ALA A 242 6.11 9.95 11.90
N MET A 243 4.98 9.51 12.47
CA MET A 243 4.43 8.22 12.07
C MET A 243 4.05 8.31 10.61
N SER A 244 4.56 7.42 9.78
CA SER A 244 4.46 7.51 8.33
C SER A 244 4.42 6.15 7.66
N TRP A 245 4.14 6.14 6.39
CA TRP A 245 4.38 4.98 5.54
C TRP A 245 5.80 5.02 4.96
N SER A 246 6.34 3.87 4.60
CA SER A 246 7.75 3.74 4.19
C SER A 246 8.13 4.62 3.00
N GLY A 247 7.24 4.80 2.02
CA GLY A 247 7.51 5.68 0.88
C GLY A 247 7.50 7.17 1.22
N ASP A 248 6.80 7.60 2.28
CA ASP A 248 6.77 8.99 2.72
C ASP A 248 8.15 9.48 3.13
N TYR A 249 8.92 8.64 3.82
CA TYR A 249 10.31 8.88 4.15
C TYR A 249 11.15 9.15 2.89
N SER A 250 11.00 8.33 1.88
CA SER A 250 11.70 8.46 0.60
C SER A 250 11.32 9.76 -0.13
N VAL A 251 10.02 10.06 -0.20
CA VAL A 251 9.48 11.28 -0.83
C VAL A 251 9.95 12.53 -0.08
N ALA A 252 9.88 12.54 1.24
CA ALA A 252 10.34 13.68 2.05
C ALA A 252 11.84 13.93 1.87
N SER A 253 12.66 12.86 1.84
CA SER A 253 14.10 12.96 1.57
C SER A 253 14.40 13.54 0.19
N SER A 254 13.68 13.10 -0.84
CA SER A 254 13.81 13.61 -2.21
C SER A 254 13.42 15.07 -2.32
N ARG A 255 12.32 15.48 -1.70
CA ARG A 255 11.86 16.89 -1.68
C ARG A 255 12.85 17.80 -0.98
N ALA A 256 13.47 17.35 0.11
CA ALA A 256 14.53 18.10 0.78
C ALA A 256 15.74 18.31 -0.14
N ALA A 257 16.21 17.24 -0.80
CA ALA A 257 17.33 17.30 -1.73
C ALA A 257 17.05 18.24 -2.92
N GLU A 258 15.88 18.17 -3.52
CA GLU A 258 15.44 19.04 -4.62
C GLU A 258 15.36 20.51 -4.21
N ALA A 259 14.97 20.80 -2.97
CA ALA A 259 14.91 22.14 -2.42
C ALA A 259 16.28 22.65 -1.92
N GLY A 260 17.35 21.85 -2.03
CA GLY A 260 18.67 22.19 -1.52
C GLY A 260 18.75 22.25 0.02
N ILE A 261 17.84 21.61 0.71
CA ILE A 261 17.80 21.51 2.17
C ILE A 261 18.66 20.33 2.61
N ASP A 262 19.69 20.62 3.40
CA ASP A 262 20.59 19.60 3.95
C ASP A 262 20.01 19.05 5.26
N ILE A 263 19.18 18.02 5.15
CA ILE A 263 18.65 17.27 6.28
C ILE A 263 18.95 15.78 6.13
N ASN A 264 19.07 15.10 7.25
CA ASN A 264 19.27 13.67 7.31
C ASN A 264 18.04 13.02 7.93
N LEU A 265 17.19 12.41 7.08
CA LEU A 265 16.03 11.64 7.49
C LEU A 265 16.35 10.15 7.49
N ASP A 266 15.77 9.41 8.42
CA ASP A 266 15.81 7.96 8.47
C ASP A 266 14.46 7.40 8.87
N TYR A 267 14.28 6.09 8.75
CA TYR A 267 13.00 5.39 8.96
C TYR A 267 13.19 4.20 9.89
N ILE A 268 12.25 4.02 10.80
CA ILE A 268 12.22 2.90 11.73
C ILE A 268 11.10 1.95 11.36
N ILE A 269 11.44 0.66 11.17
CA ILE A 269 10.48 -0.45 11.25
C ILE A 269 10.65 -1.02 12.67
N PRO A 270 9.70 -0.77 13.58
CA PRO A 270 9.91 -1.07 15.00
C PRO A 270 10.17 -2.55 15.29
N LYS A 271 11.04 -2.82 16.25
CA LYS A 271 11.36 -4.18 16.73
C LYS A 271 10.15 -4.90 17.33
N GLU A 272 9.21 -4.16 17.89
CA GLU A 272 7.95 -4.71 18.41
C GLU A 272 7.01 -5.20 17.34
N GLY A 273 7.23 -4.81 16.10
CA GLY A 273 6.42 -5.14 14.94
C GLY A 273 5.88 -3.91 14.23
N ALA A 274 5.55 -4.08 12.98
CA ALA A 274 4.95 -3.04 12.15
C ALA A 274 3.90 -3.62 11.20
N GLY A 275 3.00 -2.78 10.75
CA GLY A 275 2.04 -3.14 9.71
C GLY A 275 2.70 -3.25 8.34
N MET A 276 2.30 -4.26 7.58
CA MET A 276 2.62 -4.43 6.17
C MET A 276 1.33 -4.34 5.36
N TRP A 277 1.33 -3.56 4.31
CA TRP A 277 0.15 -3.35 3.47
C TRP A 277 0.50 -3.50 2.00
N PHE A 278 -0.52 -3.87 1.22
CA PHE A 278 -0.47 -4.00 -0.24
C PHE A 278 -1.52 -3.11 -0.85
N ASP A 279 -1.16 -2.41 -1.92
CA ASP A 279 -2.09 -1.76 -2.82
C ASP A 279 -2.14 -2.52 -4.13
N ASN A 280 -3.34 -2.81 -4.60
CA ASN A 280 -3.57 -3.53 -5.83
C ASN A 280 -4.37 -2.67 -6.81
N MET A 281 -4.23 -2.97 -8.10
CA MET A 281 -5.07 -2.41 -9.16
C MET A 281 -6.26 -3.34 -9.40
N TYR A 282 -7.47 -2.78 -9.34
CA TYR A 282 -8.73 -3.51 -9.52
C TYR A 282 -9.51 -2.98 -10.70
N ILE A 283 -10.29 -3.84 -11.33
CA ILE A 283 -11.27 -3.47 -12.36
C ILE A 283 -12.65 -3.51 -11.70
N PRO A 284 -13.39 -2.40 -11.57
CA PRO A 284 -14.79 -2.44 -11.14
C PRO A 284 -15.62 -3.35 -12.06
N GLU A 285 -16.62 -4.07 -11.49
CA GLU A 285 -17.44 -4.98 -12.29
C GLU A 285 -18.16 -4.27 -13.43
N ASP A 286 -18.56 -3.02 -13.23
CA ASP A 286 -19.23 -2.17 -14.21
C ASP A 286 -18.29 -1.24 -14.99
N ALA A 287 -16.99 -1.55 -15.04
CA ALA A 287 -16.02 -0.76 -15.78
C ALA A 287 -16.45 -0.56 -17.25
N PRO A 288 -16.56 0.71 -17.73
CA PRO A 288 -17.05 0.96 -19.07
C PRO A 288 -16.07 0.54 -20.19
N HIS A 289 -14.77 0.41 -19.88
CA HIS A 289 -13.71 0.11 -20.86
C HIS A 289 -12.82 -1.03 -20.36
N ARG A 290 -13.43 -2.18 -20.04
CA ARG A 290 -12.74 -3.31 -19.41
C ARG A 290 -11.52 -3.82 -20.18
N GLU A 291 -11.61 -3.94 -21.50
CA GLU A 291 -10.50 -4.43 -22.31
C GLU A 291 -9.32 -3.44 -22.35
N ASN A 292 -9.61 -2.14 -22.34
CA ASN A 292 -8.56 -1.12 -22.18
C ASN A 292 -7.91 -1.20 -20.79
N ALA A 293 -8.67 -1.56 -19.77
CA ALA A 293 -8.13 -1.80 -18.43
C ALA A 293 -7.13 -2.95 -18.40
N TYR A 294 -7.42 -4.08 -19.08
CA TYR A 294 -6.46 -5.17 -19.22
C TYR A 294 -5.17 -4.76 -19.93
N LEU A 295 -5.26 -3.95 -20.99
CA LEU A 295 -4.07 -3.38 -21.64
C LEU A 295 -3.22 -2.58 -20.65
N PHE A 296 -3.84 -1.73 -19.85
CA PHE A 296 -3.13 -0.92 -18.85
C PHE A 296 -2.51 -1.78 -17.76
N LEU A 297 -3.23 -2.79 -17.23
CA LEU A 297 -2.70 -3.70 -16.23
C LEU A 297 -1.46 -4.44 -16.75
N ASN A 298 -1.54 -4.96 -17.97
CA ASN A 298 -0.40 -5.66 -18.58
C ASN A 298 0.78 -4.72 -18.85
N TYR A 299 0.50 -3.47 -19.26
CA TYR A 299 1.50 -2.43 -19.44
C TYR A 299 2.22 -2.10 -18.11
N MET A 300 1.47 -1.94 -17.02
CA MET A 300 2.05 -1.67 -15.70
C MET A 300 2.84 -2.85 -15.13
N LEU A 301 2.62 -4.07 -15.62
CA LEU A 301 3.40 -5.26 -15.27
C LEU A 301 4.74 -5.34 -16.00
N ARG A 302 5.02 -4.47 -16.95
CA ARG A 302 6.35 -4.37 -17.57
C ARG A 302 7.38 -3.96 -16.54
N PRO A 303 8.51 -4.68 -16.40
CA PRO A 303 9.52 -4.35 -15.39
C PRO A 303 10.01 -2.89 -15.46
N GLU A 304 10.28 -2.38 -16.66
CA GLU A 304 10.75 -1.01 -16.86
C GLU A 304 9.70 0.05 -16.47
N VAL A 305 8.42 -0.23 -16.69
CA VAL A 305 7.33 0.70 -16.37
C VAL A 305 7.15 0.83 -14.87
N ILE A 306 7.04 -0.31 -14.17
CA ILE A 306 6.82 -0.28 -12.72
C ILE A 306 8.07 0.17 -11.96
N ALA A 307 9.27 -0.17 -12.44
CA ALA A 307 10.51 0.31 -11.84
C ALA A 307 10.62 1.84 -11.90
N ALA A 308 10.28 2.44 -13.03
CA ALA A 308 10.25 3.91 -13.15
C ALA A 308 9.26 4.56 -12.18
N SER A 309 8.12 3.92 -11.92
CA SER A 309 7.16 4.39 -10.92
C SER A 309 7.71 4.24 -9.50
N SER A 310 8.35 3.12 -9.15
CA SER A 310 9.04 2.96 -7.86
C SER A 310 10.09 4.04 -7.65
N ASN A 311 10.90 4.33 -8.65
CA ASN A 311 11.93 5.37 -8.57
C ASN A 311 11.33 6.77 -8.38
N TYR A 312 10.13 7.00 -8.92
CA TYR A 312 9.43 8.29 -8.79
C TYR A 312 8.75 8.47 -7.43
N ILE A 313 8.07 7.43 -6.92
CA ILE A 313 7.25 7.51 -5.70
C ILE A 313 7.95 7.00 -4.45
N GLY A 314 9.06 6.27 -4.56
CA GLY A 314 9.84 5.76 -3.43
C GLY A 314 9.28 4.52 -2.74
N TYR A 315 8.29 3.83 -3.32
CA TYR A 315 7.73 2.58 -2.79
C TYR A 315 8.26 1.35 -3.51
N ALA A 316 8.35 0.23 -2.78
CA ALA A 316 8.62 -1.07 -3.35
C ALA A 316 7.43 -1.56 -4.17
N ASN A 317 7.71 -2.13 -5.34
CA ASN A 317 6.71 -2.77 -6.19
C ASN A 317 6.73 -4.30 -6.02
N ALA A 318 5.68 -4.95 -6.53
CA ALA A 318 5.52 -6.40 -6.44
C ALA A 318 6.15 -7.18 -7.61
N ASN A 319 6.90 -6.53 -8.49
CA ASN A 319 7.46 -7.11 -9.71
C ASN A 319 8.92 -7.53 -9.48
N LYS A 320 9.17 -8.83 -9.32
CA LYS A 320 10.53 -9.33 -9.05
C LYS A 320 11.51 -9.06 -10.21
N SER A 321 11.01 -9.02 -11.44
CA SER A 321 11.83 -8.73 -12.62
C SER A 321 12.24 -7.25 -12.71
N ALA A 322 11.57 -6.37 -11.98
CA ALA A 322 11.87 -4.94 -11.95
C ALA A 322 12.93 -4.55 -10.92
N THR A 323 13.23 -5.40 -9.95
CA THR A 323 14.09 -5.03 -8.81
C THR A 323 15.45 -4.50 -9.24
N HIS A 324 16.07 -5.10 -10.26
CA HIS A 324 17.37 -4.66 -10.78
C HIS A 324 17.30 -3.33 -11.58
N LEU A 325 16.11 -2.87 -11.94
CA LEU A 325 15.86 -1.60 -12.63
C LEU A 325 15.45 -0.47 -11.66
N VAL A 326 15.13 -0.83 -10.43
CA VAL A 326 14.88 0.14 -9.36
C VAL A 326 16.21 0.73 -8.90
N ASP A 327 16.24 2.04 -8.62
CA ASP A 327 17.43 2.73 -8.16
C ASP A 327 18.05 2.03 -6.95
N SER A 328 19.36 1.87 -6.96
CA SER A 328 20.09 1.19 -5.88
C SER A 328 19.94 1.88 -4.53
N SER A 329 19.71 3.19 -4.52
CA SER A 329 19.37 3.95 -3.32
C SER A 329 18.08 3.48 -2.64
N LEU A 330 17.14 2.93 -3.39
CA LEU A 330 15.90 2.33 -2.87
C LEU A 330 16.09 0.85 -2.50
N THR A 331 16.68 0.05 -3.40
CA THR A 331 16.83 -1.39 -3.17
C THR A 331 17.82 -1.74 -2.07
N ALA A 332 18.80 -0.89 -1.82
CA ALA A 332 19.75 -1.03 -0.71
C ALA A 332 19.20 -0.45 0.62
N ASP A 333 18.11 0.30 0.57
CA ASP A 333 17.47 0.87 1.75
C ASP A 333 16.52 -0.15 2.38
N THR A 334 16.89 -0.67 3.55
CA THR A 334 16.08 -1.65 4.29
C THR A 334 14.76 -1.09 4.83
N ALA A 335 14.58 0.22 4.80
CA ALA A 335 13.30 0.87 5.07
C ALA A 335 12.28 0.60 3.95
N ILE A 336 12.73 0.53 2.70
CA ILE A 336 11.89 0.34 1.51
C ILE A 336 11.85 -1.14 1.07
N TYR A 337 13.01 -1.81 1.10
CA TYR A 337 13.17 -3.23 0.82
C TYR A 337 13.71 -3.95 2.08
N PRO A 338 12.82 -4.27 3.06
CA PRO A 338 13.22 -4.91 4.31
C PRO A 338 13.90 -6.26 4.08
N ASP A 339 14.84 -6.59 4.96
CA ASP A 339 15.48 -7.90 4.97
C ASP A 339 14.52 -8.99 5.50
N GLU A 340 14.90 -10.26 5.32
CA GLU A 340 14.10 -11.41 5.74
C GLU A 340 13.78 -11.38 7.25
N LYS A 341 14.73 -10.99 8.07
CA LYS A 341 14.55 -10.89 9.53
C LYS A 341 13.50 -9.85 9.90
N THR A 342 13.51 -8.72 9.22
CA THR A 342 12.50 -7.67 9.40
C THR A 342 11.14 -8.12 8.92
N LEU A 343 11.07 -8.82 7.78
CA LEU A 343 9.81 -9.33 7.23
C LEU A 343 9.08 -10.26 8.21
N LEU A 344 9.80 -11.02 9.04
CA LEU A 344 9.20 -11.93 10.02
C LEU A 344 8.40 -11.22 11.13
N ARG A 345 8.67 -9.95 11.41
CA ARG A 345 7.94 -9.16 12.43
C ARG A 345 6.86 -8.26 11.86
N LEU A 346 6.60 -8.33 10.55
CA LEU A 346 5.54 -7.57 9.90
C LEU A 346 4.21 -8.33 9.97
N GLN A 347 3.13 -7.60 10.23
CA GLN A 347 1.77 -8.13 10.25
C GLN A 347 0.91 -7.41 9.21
N THR A 348 0.19 -8.18 8.42
CA THR A 348 -0.76 -7.64 7.44
C THR A 348 -2.06 -7.24 8.10
N THR A 349 -2.75 -6.22 7.55
CA THR A 349 -4.08 -5.83 8.00
C THR A 349 -5.09 -6.94 7.70
N GLU A 350 -5.85 -7.35 8.70
CA GLU A 350 -6.94 -8.31 8.58
C GLU A 350 -8.27 -7.62 8.23
N ILE A 351 -9.15 -8.38 7.59
CA ILE A 351 -10.52 -7.93 7.32
C ILE A 351 -11.32 -8.04 8.61
N LEU A 352 -11.83 -6.91 9.08
CA LEU A 352 -12.71 -6.85 10.24
C LEU A 352 -14.18 -6.93 9.81
N THR A 353 -15.01 -7.56 10.64
CA THR A 353 -16.46 -7.49 10.49
C THR A 353 -16.95 -6.06 10.75
N PRO A 354 -18.16 -5.66 10.27
CA PRO A 354 -18.72 -4.34 10.56
C PRO A 354 -18.82 -4.03 12.07
N LYS A 355 -19.06 -5.04 12.89
CA LYS A 355 -19.11 -4.89 14.35
C LYS A 355 -17.72 -4.59 14.93
N GLU A 356 -16.71 -5.27 14.46
CA GLU A 356 -15.30 -5.08 14.85
C GLU A 356 -14.77 -3.72 14.39
N GLU A 357 -15.08 -3.33 13.14
CA GLU A 357 -14.75 -1.99 12.62
C GLU A 357 -15.36 -0.87 13.47
N ARG A 358 -16.60 -1.03 13.93
CA ARG A 358 -17.23 -0.06 14.83
C ARG A 358 -16.49 0.05 16.18
N LYS A 359 -15.97 -1.06 16.70
CA LYS A 359 -15.17 -1.02 17.94
C LYS A 359 -13.90 -0.20 17.74
N ARG A 360 -13.16 -0.48 16.66
CA ARG A 360 -11.93 0.23 16.32
C ARG A 360 -12.19 1.71 16.06
N SER A 361 -13.23 2.04 15.32
CA SER A 361 -13.61 3.43 15.04
C SER A 361 -13.99 4.23 16.28
N ARG A 362 -14.66 3.61 17.25
CA ARG A 362 -14.95 4.26 18.55
C ARG A 362 -13.68 4.56 19.33
N THR A 363 -12.74 3.62 19.37
CA THR A 363 -11.43 3.84 19.99
C THR A 363 -10.70 4.97 19.31
N TRP A 364 -10.72 5.01 17.97
CA TRP A 364 -10.10 6.07 17.18
C TRP A 364 -10.70 7.45 17.49
N THR A 365 -12.02 7.55 17.53
CA THR A 365 -12.70 8.79 17.90
C THR A 365 -12.26 9.31 19.26
N LYS A 366 -12.16 8.44 20.27
CA LYS A 366 -11.68 8.82 21.61
C LYS A 366 -10.21 9.27 21.60
N ILE A 367 -9.37 8.61 20.82
CA ILE A 367 -7.96 9.00 20.63
C ILE A 367 -7.90 10.41 20.04
N LYS A 368 -8.64 10.66 18.97
CA LYS A 368 -8.62 11.93 18.22
C LYS A 368 -9.19 13.08 19.05
N THR A 369 -10.29 12.87 19.72
CA THR A 369 -10.96 13.92 20.51
C THR A 369 -10.34 14.12 21.90
N GLY A 370 -9.64 13.11 22.42
CA GLY A 370 -9.10 13.12 23.77
C GLY A 370 -10.15 12.96 24.88
N LEU A 371 -11.40 12.60 24.50
CA LEU A 371 -12.54 12.42 25.43
C LEU A 371 -12.64 11.00 25.99
#